data_b2c1259091c3a6ffb04b2ef386851900
#
_entry.id   b2c1259091c3a6ffb04b2ef386851900
#
_cell.length_a   1.000
_cell.length_b   1.000
_cell.length_c   1.000
_cell.angle_alpha   90.00
_cell.angle_beta   90.00
_cell.angle_gamma   90.00
#
_symmetry.space_group_name_H-M   'P 1'
#
loop_
_entity.id
_entity.type
_entity.pdbx_description
1 polymer ?
#
loop_
_entity_poly.entity_id
_entity_poly.type
_entity_poly.pdbx_seq_one_letter_code
_entity_poly.pdbx_strand_id
1 'polypeptide(L)'
;MKAADITLREARIEDAAFVADLDTALRPEDPQDPVIYEDYWRNPDESSKVERFIGELEGTRVAYASQRHTNWKTSTRYGGVGGDVLPAQRTPERLDGLFTAMEDRSRADGAQTFTTWAWEDDDLRLQVLTKRGYREERRQRFWELDLVANRAKLEAMAAASREKMREQHITVLTIDRDDDPEKFTKLWRMSNEAEQDVPTTVPHVEGAFEDFMKWMRSPGLREDRIWIARDGDRVLGVSILSYPPKRGVVQTDWTGVGRAGRGKGVARALKCETVMQAIALGVDKVRTDNDFKNAPILHINDTMGYRRRPDGIQLMRGA
;
A
#
# COMPACT_ATOMS: atom_id res chain seq x y z
N MET A 1 10.44 -27.23 -5.77
CA MET A 1 9.62 -27.47 -4.56
C MET A 1 8.19 -27.77 -5.01
N LYS A 2 7.44 -28.59 -4.30
CA LYS A 2 6.03 -28.89 -4.65
C LYS A 2 5.09 -28.27 -3.62
N ALA A 3 3.96 -27.79 -4.08
CA ALA A 3 2.85 -27.26 -3.30
C ALA A 3 1.56 -27.91 -3.81
N ALA A 4 1.13 -29.01 -3.18
CA ALA A 4 0.15 -29.94 -3.72
C ALA A 4 0.62 -30.51 -5.08
N ASP A 5 -0.15 -30.31 -6.15
CA ASP A 5 0.20 -30.68 -7.55
C ASP A 5 0.98 -29.58 -8.30
N ILE A 6 1.20 -28.40 -7.67
CA ILE A 6 1.93 -27.26 -8.27
C ILE A 6 3.43 -27.44 -8.04
N THR A 7 4.23 -27.29 -9.08
CA THR A 7 5.67 -27.22 -9.01
C THR A 7 6.11 -25.76 -8.83
N LEU A 8 6.89 -25.45 -7.77
CA LEU A 8 7.40 -24.12 -7.49
C LEU A 8 8.83 -23.97 -7.99
N ARG A 9 9.08 -22.97 -8.81
CA ARG A 9 10.41 -22.46 -9.18
C ARG A 9 10.63 -21.04 -8.65
N GLU A 10 11.87 -20.64 -8.51
CA GLU A 10 12.19 -19.24 -8.22
C GLU A 10 11.66 -18.33 -9.32
N ALA A 11 11.09 -17.20 -8.92
CA ALA A 11 10.58 -16.20 -9.83
C ALA A 11 11.73 -15.37 -10.42
N ARG A 12 11.58 -14.96 -11.67
CA ARG A 12 12.48 -14.07 -12.38
C ARG A 12 11.77 -12.74 -12.63
N ILE A 13 12.52 -11.71 -12.98
CA ILE A 13 11.96 -10.37 -13.22
C ILE A 13 10.84 -10.38 -14.29
N GLU A 14 10.98 -11.23 -15.30
CA GLU A 14 10.00 -11.39 -16.39
C GLU A 14 8.66 -11.98 -15.92
N ASP A 15 8.63 -12.56 -14.72
CA ASP A 15 7.42 -13.10 -14.13
C ASP A 15 6.57 -12.02 -13.43
N ALA A 16 7.11 -10.82 -13.20
CA ALA A 16 6.41 -9.74 -12.49
C ALA A 16 5.08 -9.36 -13.19
N ALA A 17 5.09 -9.32 -14.53
CA ALA A 17 3.87 -9.05 -15.30
C ALA A 17 2.81 -10.14 -15.12
N PHE A 18 3.21 -11.42 -15.08
CA PHE A 18 2.29 -12.51 -14.78
C PHE A 18 1.65 -12.37 -13.39
N VAL A 19 2.42 -11.95 -12.39
CA VAL A 19 1.90 -11.76 -11.02
C VAL A 19 0.90 -10.60 -10.97
N ALA A 20 1.18 -9.49 -11.68
CA ALA A 20 0.22 -8.39 -11.82
C ALA A 20 -1.07 -8.85 -12.54
N ASP A 21 -0.97 -9.73 -13.53
CA ASP A 21 -2.13 -10.32 -14.23
C ASP A 21 -2.91 -11.28 -13.33
N LEU A 22 -2.22 -12.10 -12.53
CA LEU A 22 -2.84 -13.00 -11.55
C LEU A 22 -3.64 -12.20 -10.51
N ASP A 23 -3.04 -11.18 -9.91
CA ASP A 23 -3.71 -10.34 -8.91
C ASP A 23 -4.90 -9.59 -9.52
N THR A 24 -4.76 -9.13 -10.76
CA THR A 24 -5.88 -8.54 -11.53
C THR A 24 -6.99 -9.57 -11.79
N ALA A 25 -6.65 -10.81 -12.14
CA ALA A 25 -7.64 -11.85 -12.38
C ALA A 25 -8.41 -12.24 -11.11
N LEU A 26 -7.77 -12.17 -9.95
CA LEU A 26 -8.40 -12.40 -8.65
C LEU A 26 -9.33 -11.24 -8.24
N ARG A 27 -8.98 -10.00 -8.62
CA ARG A 27 -9.75 -8.79 -8.30
C ARG A 27 -9.82 -7.86 -9.52
N PRO A 28 -10.69 -8.15 -10.50
CA PRO A 28 -10.78 -7.38 -11.74
C PRO A 28 -11.16 -5.90 -11.53
N GLU A 29 -11.85 -5.61 -10.43
CA GLU A 29 -12.19 -4.24 -10.04
C GLU A 29 -10.99 -3.46 -9.46
N ASP A 30 -9.86 -4.12 -9.21
CA ASP A 30 -8.61 -3.54 -8.68
C ASP A 30 -7.40 -3.97 -9.54
N PRO A 31 -7.36 -3.58 -10.82
CA PRO A 31 -6.34 -4.04 -11.76
C PRO A 31 -4.95 -3.54 -11.34
N GLN A 32 -3.97 -4.44 -11.39
CA GLN A 32 -2.60 -4.18 -10.96
C GLN A 32 -1.70 -3.84 -12.16
N ASP A 33 -0.85 -2.82 -12.01
CA ASP A 33 0.02 -2.36 -13.10
C ASP A 33 1.30 -3.20 -13.19
N PRO A 34 1.57 -3.87 -14.31
CA PRO A 34 2.78 -4.69 -14.47
C PRO A 34 4.08 -3.88 -14.42
N VAL A 35 4.05 -2.58 -14.79
CA VAL A 35 5.23 -1.71 -14.72
C VAL A 35 5.62 -1.43 -13.28
N ILE A 36 4.62 -1.22 -12.41
CA ILE A 36 4.86 -1.00 -10.97
C ILE A 36 5.39 -2.29 -10.32
N TYR A 37 4.85 -3.46 -10.69
CA TYR A 37 5.36 -4.74 -10.18
C TYR A 37 6.80 -5.01 -10.62
N GLU A 38 7.11 -4.75 -11.88
CA GLU A 38 8.46 -4.91 -12.42
C GLU A 38 9.46 -3.97 -11.73
N ASP A 39 9.09 -2.70 -11.55
CA ASP A 39 9.91 -1.72 -10.84
C ASP A 39 10.18 -2.12 -9.39
N TYR A 40 9.14 -2.52 -8.66
CA TYR A 40 9.26 -3.02 -7.29
C TYR A 40 10.16 -4.26 -7.17
N TRP A 41 10.17 -5.13 -8.18
CA TRP A 41 11.04 -6.30 -8.17
C TRP A 41 12.48 -5.97 -8.55
N ARG A 42 12.71 -4.96 -9.39
CA ARG A 42 14.05 -4.47 -9.77
C ARG A 42 14.72 -3.67 -8.67
N ASN A 43 13.94 -2.96 -7.89
CA ASN A 43 14.39 -2.02 -6.86
C ASN A 43 13.93 -2.46 -5.45
N PRO A 44 14.35 -3.65 -4.97
CA PRO A 44 13.92 -4.14 -3.67
C PRO A 44 14.41 -3.22 -2.55
N ASP A 45 13.62 -3.14 -1.48
CA ASP A 45 14.05 -2.55 -0.21
C ASP A 45 15.17 -3.40 0.39
N GLU A 46 16.35 -2.82 0.57
CA GLU A 46 17.53 -3.49 1.15
C GLU A 46 17.33 -3.83 2.65
N SER A 47 16.37 -3.19 3.29
CA SER A 47 16.01 -3.47 4.69
C SER A 47 15.25 -4.77 4.85
N SER A 48 14.76 -5.37 3.76
CA SER A 48 13.97 -6.59 3.77
C SER A 48 14.56 -7.68 2.85
N LYS A 49 14.29 -8.93 3.22
CA LYS A 49 14.53 -10.11 2.38
C LYS A 49 13.18 -10.55 1.81
N VAL A 50 13.12 -10.77 0.50
CA VAL A 50 11.94 -11.28 -0.19
C VAL A 50 12.35 -12.42 -1.10
N GLU A 51 11.71 -13.57 -0.96
CA GLU A 51 11.84 -14.70 -1.88
C GLU A 51 10.51 -14.91 -2.59
N ARG A 52 10.55 -15.07 -3.90
CA ARG A 52 9.39 -15.16 -4.78
C ARG A 52 9.44 -16.44 -5.61
N PHE A 53 8.28 -17.06 -5.80
CA PHE A 53 8.15 -18.33 -6.53
C PHE A 53 6.97 -18.25 -7.49
N ILE A 54 7.17 -18.83 -8.68
CA ILE A 54 6.10 -19.09 -9.64
C ILE A 54 5.69 -20.55 -9.52
N GLY A 55 4.38 -20.76 -9.41
CA GLY A 55 3.79 -22.09 -9.43
C GLY A 55 3.35 -22.48 -10.82
N GLU A 56 3.73 -23.68 -11.23
CA GLU A 56 3.43 -24.24 -12.55
C GLU A 56 2.66 -25.56 -12.44
N LEU A 57 1.61 -25.71 -13.27
CA LEU A 57 0.94 -26.95 -13.55
C LEU A 57 1.30 -27.37 -14.99
N GLU A 58 1.92 -28.55 -15.13
CA GLU A 58 2.30 -29.08 -16.46
C GLU A 58 3.07 -28.03 -17.30
N GLY A 59 3.93 -27.27 -16.67
CA GLY A 59 4.74 -26.22 -17.32
C GLY A 59 4.01 -24.89 -17.60
N THR A 60 2.74 -24.78 -17.24
CA THR A 60 1.97 -23.54 -17.35
C THR A 60 1.96 -22.78 -16.04
N ARG A 61 2.29 -21.48 -16.06
CA ARG A 61 2.25 -20.61 -14.87
C ARG A 61 0.81 -20.43 -14.41
N VAL A 62 0.51 -20.78 -13.15
CA VAL A 62 -0.83 -20.72 -12.59
C VAL A 62 -0.86 -20.08 -11.20
N ALA A 63 0.29 -19.93 -10.54
CA ALA A 63 0.35 -19.48 -9.16
C ALA A 63 1.57 -18.58 -8.90
N TYR A 64 1.47 -17.81 -7.85
CA TYR A 64 2.56 -17.06 -7.25
C TYR A 64 2.58 -17.32 -5.75
N ALA A 65 3.77 -17.42 -5.16
CA ALA A 65 3.96 -17.48 -3.72
C ALA A 65 5.20 -16.71 -3.30
N SER A 66 5.19 -16.19 -2.09
CA SER A 66 6.33 -15.45 -1.56
C SER A 66 6.46 -15.58 -0.04
N GLN A 67 7.68 -15.44 0.44
CA GLN A 67 7.95 -15.16 1.84
C GLN A 67 8.84 -13.90 1.96
N ARG A 68 8.68 -13.16 3.05
CA ARG A 68 9.46 -11.94 3.31
C ARG A 68 9.65 -11.68 4.81
N HIS A 69 10.71 -10.98 5.14
CA HIS A 69 10.93 -10.45 6.50
C HIS A 69 11.85 -9.21 6.46
N THR A 70 11.87 -8.44 7.53
CA THR A 70 12.69 -7.21 7.68
C THR A 70 14.09 -7.50 8.23
N ASN A 71 14.74 -8.55 7.74
CA ASN A 71 16.07 -9.00 8.24
C ASN A 71 16.12 -9.09 9.76
N TRP A 72 15.01 -9.50 10.40
CA TRP A 72 14.84 -9.70 11.83
C TRP A 72 15.16 -8.47 12.69
N LYS A 73 14.87 -7.26 12.15
CA LYS A 73 15.08 -5.98 12.87
C LYS A 73 14.17 -5.78 14.09
N THR A 74 13.17 -6.63 14.27
CA THR A 74 12.22 -6.58 15.40
C THR A 74 12.50 -7.69 16.40
N SER A 75 12.13 -7.49 17.67
CA SER A 75 12.31 -8.51 18.74
C SER A 75 11.56 -9.81 18.44
N THR A 76 10.36 -9.73 17.87
CA THR A 76 9.63 -10.88 17.33
C THR A 76 9.95 -11.02 15.84
N ARG A 77 10.32 -12.22 15.41
CA ARG A 77 10.68 -12.52 14.02
C ARG A 77 9.43 -12.80 13.21
N TYR A 78 8.86 -11.74 12.61
CA TYR A 78 7.69 -11.84 11.75
C TYR A 78 8.07 -12.25 10.32
N GLY A 79 7.58 -13.41 9.88
CA GLY A 79 7.67 -13.87 8.49
C GLY A 79 6.36 -13.58 7.75
N GLY A 80 6.38 -12.70 6.77
CA GLY A 80 5.26 -12.50 5.85
C GLY A 80 5.22 -13.66 4.85
N VAL A 81 4.12 -14.40 4.78
CA VAL A 81 3.93 -15.50 3.84
C VAL A 81 2.67 -15.25 3.00
N GLY A 82 2.73 -15.59 1.74
CA GLY A 82 1.60 -15.39 0.84
C GLY A 82 1.70 -16.25 -0.40
N GLY A 83 0.58 -16.35 -1.09
CA GLY A 83 0.49 -17.01 -2.37
C GLY A 83 -0.95 -17.07 -2.83
N ASP A 84 -1.13 -17.13 -4.13
CA ASP A 84 -2.44 -17.35 -4.74
C ASP A 84 -2.32 -18.06 -6.09
N VAL A 85 -3.45 -18.50 -6.60
CA VAL A 85 -3.59 -19.30 -7.81
C VAL A 85 -4.59 -18.60 -8.71
N LEU A 86 -4.39 -18.66 -10.03
CA LEU A 86 -5.36 -18.15 -11.01
C LEU A 86 -6.77 -18.69 -10.72
N PRO A 87 -7.83 -17.88 -10.87
CA PRO A 87 -9.19 -18.25 -10.46
C PRO A 87 -9.66 -19.62 -10.96
N ALA A 88 -9.35 -19.98 -12.21
CA ALA A 88 -9.76 -21.26 -12.80
C ALA A 88 -9.09 -22.50 -12.17
N GLN A 89 -7.94 -22.33 -11.53
CA GLN A 89 -7.17 -23.40 -10.87
C GLN A 89 -7.18 -23.29 -9.35
N ARG A 90 -7.90 -22.32 -8.79
CA ARG A 90 -7.88 -22.00 -7.36
C ARG A 90 -8.72 -22.96 -6.54
N THR A 91 -8.08 -23.82 -5.75
CA THR A 91 -8.72 -24.77 -4.84
C THR A 91 -8.16 -24.66 -3.44
N PRO A 92 -8.90 -25.12 -2.40
CA PRO A 92 -8.41 -25.12 -1.02
C PRO A 92 -7.07 -25.85 -0.87
N GLU A 93 -6.90 -26.98 -1.54
CA GLU A 93 -5.70 -27.85 -1.45
C GLU A 93 -4.48 -27.13 -2.04
N ARG A 94 -4.65 -26.43 -3.16
CA ARG A 94 -3.56 -25.68 -3.80
C ARG A 94 -3.15 -24.48 -2.98
N LEU A 95 -4.11 -23.72 -2.45
CA LEU A 95 -3.81 -22.62 -1.53
C LEU A 95 -3.11 -23.13 -0.26
N ASP A 96 -3.62 -24.20 0.35
CA ASP A 96 -3.02 -24.82 1.52
C ASP A 96 -1.58 -25.26 1.25
N GLY A 97 -1.33 -25.88 0.10
CA GLY A 97 0.00 -26.30 -0.34
C GLY A 97 0.97 -25.12 -0.51
N LEU A 98 0.52 -23.99 -1.10
CA LEU A 98 1.34 -22.79 -1.22
C LEU A 98 1.71 -22.21 0.15
N PHE A 99 0.74 -22.11 1.07
CA PHE A 99 1.01 -21.66 2.44
C PHE A 99 1.96 -22.60 3.17
N THR A 100 1.78 -23.92 3.04
CA THR A 100 2.71 -24.90 3.64
C THR A 100 4.14 -24.67 3.17
N ALA A 101 4.33 -24.55 1.84
CA ALA A 101 5.65 -24.35 1.27
C ALA A 101 6.32 -23.04 1.74
N MET A 102 5.55 -21.94 1.84
CA MET A 102 6.09 -20.65 2.30
C MET A 102 6.33 -20.60 3.80
N GLU A 103 5.46 -21.21 4.59
CA GLU A 103 5.64 -21.30 6.05
C GLU A 103 6.87 -22.13 6.41
N ASP A 104 7.06 -23.29 5.76
CA ASP A 104 8.24 -24.14 5.99
C ASP A 104 9.53 -23.40 5.66
N ARG A 105 9.53 -22.66 4.56
CA ARG A 105 10.67 -21.84 4.14
C ARG A 105 10.93 -20.69 5.10
N SER A 106 9.90 -19.97 5.50
CA SER A 106 10.01 -18.86 6.45
C SER A 106 10.43 -19.35 7.84
N ARG A 107 9.96 -20.54 8.28
CA ARG A 107 10.39 -21.18 9.52
C ARG A 107 11.87 -21.57 9.47
N ALA A 108 12.31 -22.17 8.36
CA ALA A 108 13.72 -22.54 8.17
C ALA A 108 14.64 -21.31 8.17
N ASP A 109 14.13 -20.14 7.73
CA ASP A 109 14.82 -18.85 7.78
C ASP A 109 14.77 -18.17 9.16
N GLY A 110 14.00 -18.71 10.11
CA GLY A 110 13.97 -18.30 11.52
C GLY A 110 12.74 -17.50 11.96
N ALA A 111 11.65 -17.52 11.21
CA ALA A 111 10.39 -16.89 11.61
C ALA A 111 9.81 -17.51 12.88
N GLN A 112 9.28 -16.68 13.77
CA GLN A 112 8.59 -17.07 15.01
C GLN A 112 7.07 -16.86 14.91
N THR A 113 6.66 -15.99 14.00
CA THR A 113 5.25 -15.65 13.76
C THR A 113 5.05 -15.44 12.27
N PHE A 114 4.06 -16.12 11.71
CA PHE A 114 3.66 -15.88 10.34
C PHE A 114 2.61 -14.77 10.24
N THR A 115 2.73 -13.93 9.24
CA THR A 115 1.75 -12.90 8.90
C THR A 115 1.30 -13.06 7.45
N THR A 116 0.04 -12.83 7.19
CA THR A 116 -0.52 -12.85 5.83
C THR A 116 -1.70 -11.90 5.72
N TRP A 117 -2.17 -11.67 4.49
CA TRP A 117 -3.33 -10.84 4.19
C TRP A 117 -4.38 -11.64 3.44
N ALA A 118 -5.64 -11.33 3.70
CA ALA A 118 -6.80 -11.77 2.93
C ALA A 118 -7.79 -10.62 2.80
N TRP A 119 -8.57 -10.61 1.74
CA TRP A 119 -9.73 -9.74 1.64
C TRP A 119 -10.89 -10.33 2.43
N GLU A 120 -11.73 -9.50 3.05
CA GLU A 120 -12.87 -9.97 3.86
C GLU A 120 -13.94 -10.70 3.03
N ASP A 121 -13.95 -10.49 1.71
CA ASP A 121 -14.82 -11.13 0.74
C ASP A 121 -14.17 -12.33 0.02
N ASP A 122 -12.97 -12.76 0.43
CA ASP A 122 -12.29 -13.97 -0.09
C ASP A 122 -12.53 -15.16 0.84
N ASP A 123 -13.74 -15.70 0.80
CA ASP A 123 -14.17 -16.81 1.67
C ASP A 123 -13.26 -18.02 1.58
N LEU A 124 -12.79 -18.38 0.37
CA LEU A 124 -11.93 -19.54 0.17
C LEU A 124 -10.60 -19.41 0.90
N ARG A 125 -9.94 -18.25 0.74
CA ARG A 125 -8.66 -17.95 1.39
C ARG A 125 -8.83 -17.87 2.90
N LEU A 126 -9.89 -17.23 3.39
CA LEU A 126 -10.20 -17.13 4.82
C LEU A 126 -10.46 -18.50 5.44
N GLN A 127 -11.18 -19.40 4.77
CA GLN A 127 -11.39 -20.77 5.22
C GLN A 127 -10.07 -21.55 5.35
N VAL A 128 -9.21 -21.47 4.33
CA VAL A 128 -7.89 -22.13 4.34
C VAL A 128 -7.05 -21.59 5.51
N LEU A 129 -6.94 -20.28 5.65
CA LEU A 129 -6.14 -19.65 6.69
C LEU A 129 -6.67 -19.96 8.11
N THR A 130 -7.99 -19.95 8.30
CA THR A 130 -8.63 -20.31 9.57
C THR A 130 -8.33 -21.76 9.96
N LYS A 131 -8.44 -22.71 9.03
CA LYS A 131 -8.09 -24.13 9.25
C LYS A 131 -6.61 -24.30 9.60
N ARG A 132 -5.72 -23.45 9.09
CA ARG A 132 -4.29 -23.41 9.42
C ARG A 132 -4.00 -22.77 10.77
N GLY A 133 -5.00 -22.25 11.48
CA GLY A 133 -4.86 -21.62 12.79
C GLY A 133 -4.49 -20.14 12.77
N TYR A 134 -4.57 -19.49 11.61
CA TYR A 134 -4.46 -18.05 11.53
C TYR A 134 -5.66 -17.37 12.19
N ARG A 135 -5.39 -16.25 12.86
CA ARG A 135 -6.42 -15.41 13.48
C ARG A 135 -6.28 -13.99 12.99
N GLU A 136 -7.42 -13.31 12.91
CA GLU A 136 -7.45 -11.88 12.58
C GLU A 136 -6.70 -11.09 13.66
N GLU A 137 -5.79 -10.23 13.23
CA GLU A 137 -5.01 -9.32 14.07
C GLU A 137 -5.45 -7.87 13.87
N ARG A 138 -5.63 -7.45 12.64
CA ARG A 138 -6.04 -6.08 12.30
C ARG A 138 -6.70 -6.02 10.93
N ARG A 139 -7.34 -4.87 10.66
CA ARG A 139 -7.97 -4.57 9.36
C ARG A 139 -7.38 -3.32 8.75
N GLN A 140 -7.27 -3.34 7.43
CA GLN A 140 -7.02 -2.20 6.57
C GLN A 140 -8.33 -1.84 5.88
N ARG A 141 -8.78 -0.61 6.03
CA ARG A 141 -10.00 -0.12 5.38
C ARG A 141 -9.68 0.44 4.02
N PHE A 142 -10.36 -0.06 3.01
CA PHE A 142 -10.26 0.42 1.65
C PHE A 142 -11.45 1.29 1.31
N TRP A 143 -11.18 2.34 0.53
CA TRP A 143 -12.13 3.38 0.21
C TRP A 143 -12.09 3.74 -1.26
N GLU A 144 -13.24 4.13 -1.83
CA GLU A 144 -13.37 4.69 -3.16
C GLU A 144 -14.16 5.99 -3.11
N LEU A 145 -13.69 7.03 -3.78
CA LEU A 145 -14.35 8.32 -3.92
C LEU A 145 -14.73 8.51 -5.38
N ASP A 146 -16.02 8.65 -5.63
CA ASP A 146 -16.56 9.08 -6.92
C ASP A 146 -16.41 10.60 -7.05
N LEU A 147 -15.50 11.02 -7.93
CA LEU A 147 -15.16 12.42 -8.12
C LEU A 147 -16.23 13.18 -8.92
N VAL A 148 -16.98 12.47 -9.78
CA VAL A 148 -18.06 13.06 -10.56
C VAL A 148 -19.25 13.38 -9.66
N ALA A 149 -19.70 12.39 -8.89
CA ALA A 149 -20.87 12.54 -8.00
C ALA A 149 -20.61 13.52 -6.84
N ASN A 150 -19.36 13.65 -6.37
CA ASN A 150 -19.01 14.51 -5.24
C ASN A 150 -18.37 15.84 -5.64
N ARG A 151 -18.29 16.17 -6.93
CA ARG A 151 -17.50 17.30 -7.46
C ARG A 151 -17.75 18.61 -6.74
N ALA A 152 -18.99 19.07 -6.70
CA ALA A 152 -19.34 20.36 -6.09
C ALA A 152 -18.97 20.43 -4.60
N LYS A 153 -19.17 19.33 -3.87
CA LYS A 153 -18.77 19.20 -2.47
C LYS A 153 -17.25 19.29 -2.30
N LEU A 154 -16.50 18.60 -3.14
CA LEU A 154 -15.04 18.57 -3.08
C LEU A 154 -14.43 19.94 -3.43
N GLU A 155 -14.99 20.64 -4.44
CA GLU A 155 -14.59 22.00 -4.80
C GLU A 155 -14.81 22.98 -3.64
N ALA A 156 -15.96 22.90 -2.98
CA ALA A 156 -16.25 23.73 -1.80
C ALA A 156 -15.31 23.43 -0.62
N MET A 157 -15.02 22.14 -0.38
CA MET A 157 -14.08 21.73 0.67
C MET A 157 -12.65 22.17 0.37
N ALA A 158 -12.22 22.11 -0.89
CA ALA A 158 -10.91 22.60 -1.30
C ALA A 158 -10.79 24.11 -1.12
N ALA A 159 -11.80 24.88 -1.53
CA ALA A 159 -11.84 26.34 -1.33
C ALA A 159 -11.72 26.71 0.16
N ALA A 160 -12.53 26.09 1.03
CA ALA A 160 -12.47 26.33 2.46
C ALA A 160 -11.13 25.91 3.09
N SER A 161 -10.52 24.82 2.60
CA SER A 161 -9.21 24.37 3.07
C SER A 161 -8.10 25.32 2.67
N ARG A 162 -8.12 25.84 1.43
CA ARG A 162 -7.16 26.86 0.93
C ARG A 162 -7.22 28.15 1.76
N GLU A 163 -8.44 28.62 2.06
CA GLU A 163 -8.64 29.78 2.94
C GLU A 163 -8.00 29.55 4.32
N LYS A 164 -8.33 28.42 4.93
CA LYS A 164 -7.79 28.07 6.25
C LYS A 164 -6.26 27.97 6.26
N MET A 165 -5.63 27.46 5.19
CA MET A 165 -4.17 27.41 5.09
C MET A 165 -3.58 28.81 4.96
N ARG A 166 -4.20 29.69 4.18
CA ARG A 166 -3.77 31.08 3.99
C ARG A 166 -3.84 31.86 5.31
N GLU A 167 -4.92 31.74 6.08
CA GLU A 167 -5.06 32.37 7.41
C GLU A 167 -3.98 31.95 8.39
N GLN A 168 -3.48 30.72 8.24
CA GLN A 168 -2.40 30.16 9.09
C GLN A 168 -1.00 30.36 8.51
N HIS A 169 -0.87 31.08 7.38
CA HIS A 169 0.39 31.29 6.65
C HIS A 169 1.07 29.98 6.23
N ILE A 170 0.26 28.91 6.01
CA ILE A 170 0.74 27.61 5.52
C ILE A 170 0.64 27.60 4.00
N THR A 171 1.78 27.40 3.33
CA THR A 171 1.85 27.25 1.88
C THR A 171 1.60 25.79 1.50
N VAL A 172 0.71 25.58 0.53
CA VAL A 172 0.44 24.25 -0.05
C VAL A 172 0.81 24.29 -1.54
N LEU A 173 1.73 23.40 -1.95
CA LEU A 173 2.26 23.34 -3.30
C LEU A 173 2.67 21.92 -3.66
N THR A 174 2.92 21.65 -4.94
CA THR A 174 3.55 20.40 -5.37
C THR A 174 5.06 20.48 -5.19
N ILE A 175 5.70 19.34 -4.91
CA ILE A 175 7.14 19.32 -4.53
C ILE A 175 8.06 19.75 -5.67
N ASP A 176 7.64 19.62 -6.95
CA ASP A 176 8.38 20.16 -8.11
C ASP A 176 8.49 21.69 -8.08
N ARG A 177 7.55 22.39 -7.42
CA ARG A 177 7.52 23.85 -7.25
C ARG A 177 8.20 24.33 -5.96
N ASP A 178 8.73 23.41 -5.18
CA ASP A 178 9.48 23.74 -3.97
C ASP A 178 10.97 23.93 -4.32
N ASP A 179 11.47 25.14 -4.18
CA ASP A 179 12.85 25.49 -4.52
C ASP A 179 13.87 25.09 -3.43
N ASP A 180 13.42 24.52 -2.32
CA ASP A 180 14.28 24.09 -1.23
C ASP A 180 15.15 22.89 -1.67
N PRO A 181 16.49 23.02 -1.68
CA PRO A 181 17.39 21.93 -2.06
C PRO A 181 17.30 20.73 -1.13
N GLU A 182 16.84 20.91 0.11
CA GLU A 182 16.65 19.84 1.09
C GLU A 182 15.22 19.30 1.16
N LYS A 183 14.34 19.66 0.20
CA LYS A 183 12.91 19.30 0.21
C LYS A 183 12.65 17.83 0.46
N PHE A 184 13.38 16.93 -0.21
CA PHE A 184 13.21 15.49 -0.02
C PHE A 184 13.71 14.99 1.33
N THR A 185 14.81 15.53 1.83
CA THR A 185 15.32 15.19 3.17
C THR A 185 14.34 15.63 4.26
N LYS A 186 13.77 16.83 4.14
CA LYS A 186 12.76 17.35 5.06
C LYS A 186 11.45 16.54 4.97
N LEU A 187 11.05 16.17 3.74
CA LEU A 187 9.87 15.32 3.52
C LEU A 187 10.05 13.95 4.14
N TRP A 188 11.21 13.31 3.93
CA TRP A 188 11.54 12.00 4.52
C TRP A 188 11.49 12.03 6.05
N ARG A 189 12.10 13.04 6.69
CA ARG A 189 12.04 13.19 8.15
C ARG A 189 10.61 13.37 8.66
N MET A 190 9.81 14.20 7.99
CA MET A 190 8.41 14.41 8.35
C MET A 190 7.58 13.13 8.16
N SER A 191 7.83 12.38 7.07
CA SER A 191 7.14 11.10 6.80
C SER A 191 7.46 10.06 7.86
N ASN A 192 8.73 9.86 8.23
CA ASN A 192 9.13 8.97 9.32
C ASN A 192 8.47 9.35 10.66
N GLU A 193 8.41 10.66 10.98
CA GLU A 193 7.70 11.12 12.17
C GLU A 193 6.20 10.78 12.13
N ALA A 194 5.57 10.95 10.96
CA ALA A 194 4.15 10.64 10.78
C ALA A 194 3.85 9.14 10.87
N GLU A 195 4.72 8.30 10.28
CA GLU A 195 4.60 6.84 10.26
C GLU A 195 4.72 6.21 11.66
N GLN A 196 5.56 6.78 12.54
CA GLN A 196 5.69 6.29 13.92
C GLN A 196 4.37 6.30 14.69
N ASP A 197 3.44 7.18 14.34
CA ASP A 197 2.15 7.31 15.01
C ASP A 197 1.01 6.56 14.26
N VAL A 198 1.32 5.87 13.15
CA VAL A 198 0.37 4.99 12.46
C VAL A 198 0.25 3.69 13.25
N PRO A 199 -0.96 3.26 13.65
CA PRO A 199 -1.14 1.98 14.30
C PRO A 199 -0.61 0.84 13.43
N THR A 200 0.23 -0.02 13.99
CA THR A 200 0.80 -1.19 13.29
C THR A 200 0.99 -2.35 14.26
N THR A 201 0.90 -3.58 13.77
CA THR A 201 1.19 -4.79 14.55
C THR A 201 2.66 -5.15 14.54
N VAL A 202 3.28 -5.05 13.36
CA VAL A 202 4.72 -5.18 13.21
C VAL A 202 5.33 -3.82 13.51
N PRO A 203 6.19 -3.68 14.52
CA PRO A 203 6.78 -2.40 14.88
C PRO A 203 7.40 -1.69 13.67
N HIS A 204 7.15 -0.39 13.55
CA HIS A 204 7.74 0.42 12.50
C HIS A 204 9.28 0.41 12.64
N VAL A 205 9.95 0.21 11.53
CA VAL A 205 11.41 0.34 11.41
C VAL A 205 11.67 1.53 10.49
N GLU A 206 12.39 2.51 10.98
CA GLU A 206 12.73 3.69 10.17
C GLU A 206 13.48 3.27 8.90
N GLY A 207 12.93 3.64 7.75
CA GLY A 207 13.52 3.39 6.44
C GLY A 207 14.70 4.32 6.16
N ALA A 208 15.70 3.84 5.40
CA ALA A 208 16.79 4.67 4.94
C ALA A 208 16.29 5.73 3.93
N PHE A 209 16.98 6.87 3.87
CA PHE A 209 16.65 7.93 2.90
C PHE A 209 16.72 7.41 1.45
N GLU A 210 17.68 6.54 1.15
CA GLU A 210 17.86 5.93 -0.15
C GLU A 210 16.64 5.09 -0.56
N ASP A 211 16.06 4.29 0.36
CA ASP A 211 14.85 3.50 0.10
C ASP A 211 13.62 4.39 -0.08
N PHE A 212 13.51 5.45 0.72
CA PHE A 212 12.49 6.49 0.52
C PHE A 212 12.59 7.10 -0.88
N MET A 213 13.81 7.43 -1.36
CA MET A 213 14.01 7.99 -2.69
C MET A 213 13.76 6.99 -3.82
N LYS A 214 14.01 5.68 -3.61
CA LYS A 214 13.60 4.64 -4.57
C LYS A 214 12.08 4.63 -4.72
N TRP A 215 11.34 4.64 -3.62
CA TRP A 215 9.88 4.70 -3.64
C TRP A 215 9.35 5.99 -4.30
N MET A 216 9.91 7.16 -3.96
CA MET A 216 9.52 8.45 -4.56
C MET A 216 9.72 8.51 -6.09
N ARG A 217 10.58 7.65 -6.65
CA ARG A 217 10.86 7.53 -8.08
C ARG A 217 10.12 6.38 -8.75
N SER A 218 9.22 5.69 -8.03
CA SER A 218 8.44 4.61 -8.62
C SER A 218 7.56 5.10 -9.77
N PRO A 219 7.28 4.27 -10.78
CA PRO A 219 6.62 4.70 -12.03
C PRO A 219 5.23 5.32 -11.85
N GLY A 220 4.56 5.02 -10.75
CA GLY A 220 3.24 5.59 -10.42
C GLY A 220 3.29 6.98 -9.80
N LEU A 221 4.48 7.44 -9.36
CA LEU A 221 4.66 8.71 -8.67
C LEU A 221 5.34 9.74 -9.57
N ARG A 222 5.00 11.02 -9.36
CA ARG A 222 5.60 12.16 -10.06
C ARG A 222 5.66 13.35 -9.12
N GLU A 223 6.72 14.15 -9.19
CA GLU A 223 6.90 15.31 -8.32
C GLU A 223 5.76 16.33 -8.43
N ASP A 224 5.20 16.52 -9.62
CA ASP A 224 4.04 17.40 -9.86
C ASP A 224 2.71 16.87 -9.27
N ARG A 225 2.72 15.69 -8.65
CA ARG A 225 1.57 15.03 -7.99
C ARG A 225 1.82 14.73 -6.50
N ILE A 226 2.91 15.23 -5.97
CA ILE A 226 3.27 15.13 -4.56
C ILE A 226 3.00 16.48 -3.92
N TRP A 227 1.89 16.59 -3.22
CA TRP A 227 1.46 17.82 -2.55
C TRP A 227 2.05 17.89 -1.16
N ILE A 228 2.72 18.98 -0.84
CA ILE A 228 3.30 19.24 0.47
C ILE A 228 2.72 20.53 1.09
N ALA A 229 2.70 20.58 2.42
CA ALA A 229 2.36 21.78 3.17
C ALA A 229 3.61 22.29 3.91
N ARG A 230 3.87 23.59 3.84
CA ARG A 230 5.02 24.24 4.47
C ARG A 230 4.62 25.38 5.41
N ASP A 231 5.32 25.47 6.53
CA ASP A 231 5.33 26.64 7.41
C ASP A 231 6.79 27.13 7.47
N GLY A 232 7.09 28.15 6.67
CA GLY A 232 8.46 28.59 6.42
C GLY A 232 9.36 27.46 5.92
N ASP A 233 10.42 27.16 6.63
CA ASP A 233 11.40 26.13 6.30
C ASP A 233 10.95 24.68 6.62
N ARG A 234 9.82 24.52 7.33
CA ARG A 234 9.35 23.22 7.80
C ARG A 234 8.32 22.59 6.87
N VAL A 235 8.52 21.34 6.48
CA VAL A 235 7.48 20.50 5.86
C VAL A 235 6.55 19.99 6.96
N LEU A 236 5.26 20.31 6.86
CA LEU A 236 4.23 19.94 7.84
C LEU A 236 3.50 18.65 7.47
N GLY A 237 3.40 18.33 6.19
CA GLY A 237 2.69 17.16 5.73
C GLY A 237 2.79 16.96 4.22
N VAL A 238 2.31 15.82 3.76
CA VAL A 238 2.30 15.37 2.37
C VAL A 238 0.99 14.66 2.04
N SER A 239 0.56 14.74 0.78
CA SER A 239 -0.41 13.83 0.18
C SER A 239 -0.02 13.56 -1.27
N ILE A 240 0.01 12.30 -1.66
CA ILE A 240 0.54 11.84 -2.94
C ILE A 240 -0.61 11.32 -3.80
N LEU A 241 -0.68 11.80 -5.06
CA LEU A 241 -1.57 11.23 -6.07
C LEU A 241 -0.77 10.24 -6.92
N SER A 242 -0.96 8.94 -6.67
CA SER A 242 -0.37 7.87 -7.45
C SER A 242 -1.23 7.58 -8.69
N TYR A 243 -0.60 7.53 -9.86
CA TYR A 243 -1.27 7.30 -11.13
C TYR A 243 -0.57 6.18 -11.89
N PRO A 244 -1.18 4.98 -11.97
CA PRO A 244 -0.57 3.82 -12.62
C PRO A 244 -0.25 4.10 -14.10
N PRO A 245 0.95 3.73 -14.61
CA PRO A 245 1.37 4.05 -15.99
C PRO A 245 0.57 3.38 -17.10
N LYS A 246 0.13 2.12 -16.90
CA LYS A 246 -0.57 1.34 -17.92
C LYS A 246 -2.01 1.02 -17.53
N ARG A 247 -2.24 0.51 -16.33
CA ARG A 247 -3.56 0.14 -15.84
C ARG A 247 -3.58 0.19 -14.31
N GLY A 248 -4.73 0.43 -13.74
CA GLY A 248 -4.89 0.50 -12.29
C GLY A 248 -5.88 1.58 -11.91
N VAL A 249 -6.06 1.75 -10.62
CA VAL A 249 -6.90 2.81 -10.09
C VAL A 249 -6.01 3.90 -9.51
N VAL A 250 -6.31 5.15 -9.84
CA VAL A 250 -5.62 6.31 -9.27
C VAL A 250 -5.87 6.35 -7.77
N GLN A 251 -4.82 6.57 -6.99
CA GLN A 251 -4.90 6.53 -5.54
C GLN A 251 -4.42 7.86 -4.93
N THR A 252 -5.11 8.30 -3.88
CA THR A 252 -4.47 9.16 -2.89
C THR A 252 -3.68 8.22 -1.97
N ASP A 253 -2.44 7.99 -2.34
CA ASP A 253 -1.57 6.96 -1.77
C ASP A 253 -1.18 7.31 -0.33
N TRP A 254 -0.03 7.92 -0.11
CA TRP A 254 0.39 8.34 1.21
C TRP A 254 -0.15 9.73 1.56
N THR A 255 -0.81 9.85 2.72
CA THR A 255 -1.15 11.12 3.35
C THR A 255 -0.65 11.12 4.79
N GLY A 256 0.39 11.89 5.07
CA GLY A 256 1.01 12.01 6.38
C GLY A 256 1.13 13.47 6.85
N VAL A 257 0.98 13.68 8.16
CA VAL A 257 1.17 15.01 8.78
C VAL A 257 2.02 14.84 10.03
N GLY A 258 3.18 15.51 10.03
CA GLY A 258 4.06 15.59 11.17
C GLY A 258 3.39 16.30 12.36
N ARG A 259 3.90 16.07 13.56
CA ARG A 259 3.30 16.57 14.81
C ARG A 259 3.05 18.08 14.80
N ALA A 260 3.94 18.86 14.18
CA ALA A 260 3.81 20.33 14.06
C ALA A 260 2.63 20.79 13.19
N GLY A 261 2.13 19.95 12.28
CA GLY A 261 1.02 20.26 11.39
C GLY A 261 -0.35 19.77 11.90
N ARG A 262 -0.39 19.00 12.98
CA ARG A 262 -1.63 18.40 13.50
C ARG A 262 -2.58 19.43 14.08
N GLY A 263 -3.88 19.16 14.00
CA GLY A 263 -4.93 20.08 14.46
C GLY A 263 -5.15 21.30 13.58
N LYS A 264 -4.25 21.61 12.64
CA LYS A 264 -4.32 22.77 11.76
C LYS A 264 -5.18 22.56 10.50
N GLY A 265 -5.61 21.32 10.20
CA GLY A 265 -6.38 20.97 8.99
C GLY A 265 -5.52 20.63 7.78
N VAL A 266 -4.20 20.47 7.95
CA VAL A 266 -3.21 20.20 6.88
C VAL A 266 -3.56 18.94 6.10
N ALA A 267 -3.87 17.81 6.76
CA ALA A 267 -4.20 16.57 6.07
C ALA A 267 -5.40 16.72 5.12
N ARG A 268 -6.46 17.44 5.56
CA ARG A 268 -7.63 17.72 4.72
C ARG A 268 -7.26 18.59 3.53
N ALA A 269 -6.48 19.65 3.76
CA ALA A 269 -6.07 20.56 2.70
C ALA A 269 -5.28 19.81 1.62
N LEU A 270 -4.30 19.03 2.00
CA LEU A 270 -3.48 18.22 1.09
C LEU A 270 -4.31 17.19 0.33
N LYS A 271 -5.21 16.45 1.00
CA LYS A 271 -6.12 15.51 0.31
C LYS A 271 -7.08 16.22 -0.64
N CYS A 272 -7.54 17.42 -0.31
CA CYS A 272 -8.34 18.20 -1.25
C CYS A 272 -7.54 18.56 -2.51
N GLU A 273 -6.27 18.97 -2.39
CA GLU A 273 -5.46 19.30 -3.56
C GLU A 273 -5.18 18.07 -4.44
N THR A 274 -4.85 16.91 -3.85
CA THR A 274 -4.68 15.67 -4.64
C THR A 274 -5.96 15.28 -5.38
N VAL A 275 -7.11 15.42 -4.74
CA VAL A 275 -8.42 15.11 -5.34
C VAL A 275 -8.79 16.13 -6.43
N MET A 276 -8.54 17.41 -6.20
CA MET A 276 -8.75 18.45 -7.23
C MET A 276 -7.85 18.25 -8.45
N GLN A 277 -6.60 17.80 -8.23
CA GLN A 277 -5.70 17.45 -9.34
C GLN A 277 -6.21 16.23 -10.10
N ALA A 278 -6.70 15.18 -9.41
CA ALA A 278 -7.30 14.03 -10.07
C ALA A 278 -8.49 14.42 -10.95
N ILE A 279 -9.37 15.31 -10.47
CA ILE A 279 -10.48 15.87 -11.26
C ILE A 279 -9.94 16.61 -12.51
N ALA A 280 -8.91 17.44 -12.35
CA ALA A 280 -8.30 18.18 -13.45
C ALA A 280 -7.64 17.26 -14.50
N LEU A 281 -7.17 16.09 -14.09
CA LEU A 281 -6.64 15.05 -14.97
C LEU A 281 -7.73 14.17 -15.62
N GLY A 282 -9.01 14.45 -15.38
CA GLY A 282 -10.12 13.69 -15.94
C GLY A 282 -10.37 12.35 -15.29
N VAL A 283 -9.93 12.16 -14.04
CA VAL A 283 -10.14 10.92 -13.28
C VAL A 283 -11.53 10.93 -12.67
N ASP A 284 -12.30 9.85 -12.87
CA ASP A 284 -13.65 9.72 -12.32
C ASP A 284 -13.68 9.22 -10.88
N LYS A 285 -12.67 8.45 -10.48
CA LYS A 285 -12.60 7.80 -9.15
C LYS A 285 -11.18 7.76 -8.63
N VAL A 286 -11.03 7.96 -7.32
CA VAL A 286 -9.77 7.71 -6.60
C VAL A 286 -9.99 6.76 -5.45
N ARG A 287 -8.95 6.00 -5.11
CA ARG A 287 -8.96 5.09 -3.97
C ARG A 287 -7.93 5.50 -2.93
N THR A 288 -8.11 4.99 -1.73
CA THR A 288 -7.16 5.09 -0.62
C THR A 288 -7.42 3.97 0.37
N ASP A 289 -6.47 3.72 1.23
CA ASP A 289 -6.64 2.80 2.34
C ASP A 289 -6.03 3.35 3.62
N ASN A 290 -6.49 2.85 4.76
CA ASN A 290 -6.03 3.30 6.06
C ASN A 290 -6.26 2.23 7.12
N ASP A 291 -5.40 2.18 8.12
CA ASP A 291 -5.65 1.35 9.29
C ASP A 291 -7.00 1.71 9.95
N PHE A 292 -7.74 0.70 10.40
CA PHE A 292 -9.07 0.86 10.99
C PHE A 292 -9.07 1.62 12.34
N LYS A 293 -7.92 1.75 13.01
CA LYS A 293 -7.74 2.52 14.25
C LYS A 293 -7.35 3.97 14.01
N ASN A 294 -7.03 4.36 12.76
CA ASN A 294 -6.61 5.71 12.43
C ASN A 294 -7.81 6.65 12.29
N ALA A 295 -8.50 6.91 13.40
CA ALA A 295 -9.73 7.72 13.43
C ALA A 295 -9.63 9.09 12.72
N PRO A 296 -8.54 9.86 12.82
CA PRO A 296 -8.45 11.16 12.15
C PRO A 296 -8.58 11.07 10.63
N ILE A 297 -7.88 10.13 9.97
CA ILE A 297 -7.94 10.01 8.52
C ILE A 297 -9.25 9.38 8.06
N LEU A 298 -9.80 8.44 8.84
CA LEU A 298 -11.12 7.85 8.56
C LEU A 298 -12.20 8.92 8.55
N HIS A 299 -12.17 9.85 9.52
CA HIS A 299 -13.12 10.99 9.56
C HIS A 299 -12.97 11.92 8.35
N ILE A 300 -11.72 12.16 7.88
CA ILE A 300 -11.51 12.96 6.66
C ILE A 300 -12.12 12.25 5.46
N ASN A 301 -11.90 10.94 5.30
CA ASN A 301 -12.46 10.17 4.20
C ASN A 301 -14.00 10.19 4.20
N ASP A 302 -14.62 9.94 5.35
CA ASP A 302 -16.10 10.01 5.48
C ASP A 302 -16.63 11.40 5.10
N THR A 303 -16.00 12.48 5.59
CA THR A 303 -16.43 13.85 5.29
C THR A 303 -16.21 14.23 3.82
N MET A 304 -15.22 13.68 3.13
CA MET A 304 -15.02 13.87 1.69
C MET A 304 -16.05 13.12 0.85
N GLY A 305 -16.65 12.05 1.38
CA GLY A 305 -17.65 11.24 0.68
C GLY A 305 -17.10 9.93 0.11
N TYR A 306 -15.95 9.49 0.61
CA TYR A 306 -15.44 8.15 0.29
C TYR A 306 -16.42 7.08 0.78
N ARG A 307 -16.58 6.04 -0.01
CA ARG A 307 -17.37 4.85 0.32
C ARG A 307 -16.46 3.68 0.61
N ARG A 308 -16.85 2.85 1.55
CA ARG A 308 -16.11 1.64 1.89
C ARG A 308 -16.14 0.62 0.76
N ARG A 309 -15.03 -0.06 0.63
CA ARG A 309 -14.85 -1.28 -0.13
C ARG A 309 -14.58 -2.44 0.85
N PRO A 310 -14.52 -3.70 0.39
CA PRO A 310 -14.08 -4.81 1.23
C PRO A 310 -12.78 -4.51 1.96
N ASP A 311 -12.72 -4.82 3.26
CA ASP A 311 -11.53 -4.61 4.08
C ASP A 311 -10.43 -5.64 3.75
N GLY A 312 -9.17 -5.25 3.87
CA GLY A 312 -8.06 -6.18 3.97
C GLY A 312 -7.88 -6.62 5.42
N ILE A 313 -7.75 -7.92 5.63
CA ILE A 313 -7.56 -8.52 6.95
C ILE A 313 -6.13 -9.02 7.07
N GLN A 314 -5.38 -8.49 8.02
CA GLN A 314 -4.12 -9.08 8.43
C GLN A 314 -4.38 -10.23 9.38
N LEU A 315 -3.87 -11.39 9.05
CA LEU A 315 -3.98 -12.59 9.87
C LEU A 315 -2.58 -13.03 10.34
N MET A 316 -2.54 -13.59 11.54
CA MET A 316 -1.32 -14.03 12.16
C MET A 316 -1.46 -15.40 12.80
N ARG A 317 -0.32 -16.12 12.90
CA ARG A 317 -0.20 -17.40 13.59
C ARG A 317 1.23 -17.61 14.05
N GLY A 318 1.44 -18.31 15.21
CA GLY A 318 2.77 -18.79 15.61
C GLY A 318 3.38 -19.75 14.58
N ALA A 319 4.70 -19.70 14.40
CA ALA A 319 5.44 -20.51 13.44
C ALA A 319 5.62 -21.96 13.87
#